data_bde751e55d7fe4c60f88ef737855e3fd
#
_entry.id   bde751e55d7fe4c60f88ef737855e3fd
#
_cell.length_a   1.000
_cell.length_b   1.000
_cell.length_c   1.000
_cell.angle_alpha   90.00
_cell.angle_beta   90.00
_cell.angle_gamma   90.00
#
_symmetry.space_group_name_H-M   'P 1'
#
loop_
_entity.id
_entity.type
_entity.pdbx_description
1 polymer ?
#
loop_
_entity_poly.entity_id
_entity_poly.type
_entity_poly.pdbx_seq_one_letter_code
_entity_poly.pdbx_strand_id
1 'polypeptide(L)'
;MANKSPHHKDGAWEVFAHGTDIGVRGFGLSRDRAFEEAAYALTAARADPESVRQHDIVEFVCNATSDALLLREWIGAVIREMSARQMLFSRYAVTSRNHGLTARAWGEPLDEDRHRLTARASGIAEAGLEVARDTEGNWMAQCVLDI
;
A
#
# COMPACT_ATOMS: atom_id res chain seq x y z
N MET A 1 13.06 4.68 11.79
CA MET A 1 12.06 4.45 12.82
C MET A 1 10.80 3.89 12.20
N ALA A 2 10.21 2.90 12.82
CA ALA A 2 9.00 2.28 12.30
C ALA A 2 7.77 2.89 12.95
N ASN A 3 6.75 3.17 12.15
CA ASN A 3 5.43 3.54 12.62
C ASN A 3 4.51 2.37 12.34
N LYS A 4 3.83 1.93 13.39
CA LYS A 4 2.99 0.74 13.32
C LYS A 4 1.66 1.02 13.99
N SER A 5 0.57 0.68 13.33
CA SER A 5 -0.76 0.88 13.88
C SER A 5 -1.69 -0.25 13.46
N PRO A 6 -2.32 -0.95 14.41
CA PRO A 6 -3.39 -1.88 14.07
C PRO A 6 -4.59 -1.09 13.56
N HIS A 7 -5.05 -1.40 12.36
CA HIS A 7 -6.14 -0.71 11.69
C HIS A 7 -7.47 -1.35 11.97
N HIS A 8 -7.47 -2.67 11.99
CA HIS A 8 -8.64 -3.51 12.16
C HIS A 8 -8.27 -4.68 13.05
N LYS A 9 -9.26 -5.48 13.38
CA LYS A 9 -9.04 -6.69 14.19
C LYS A 9 -8.05 -7.63 13.52
N ASP A 10 -8.05 -7.70 12.19
CA ASP A 10 -7.21 -8.62 11.43
C ASP A 10 -6.20 -7.91 10.54
N GLY A 11 -6.00 -6.61 10.74
CA GLY A 11 -5.10 -5.85 9.90
C GLY A 11 -4.19 -4.93 10.67
N ALA A 12 -2.97 -4.76 10.15
CA ALA A 12 -2.00 -3.81 10.69
C ALA A 12 -1.07 -3.37 9.57
N TRP A 13 -0.48 -2.19 9.73
CA TRP A 13 0.48 -1.67 8.78
C TRP A 13 1.68 -1.08 9.49
N GLU A 14 2.77 -0.95 8.74
CA GLU A 14 4.02 -0.43 9.28
C GLU A 14 4.78 0.31 8.20
N VAL A 15 5.36 1.46 8.56
CA VAL A 15 6.32 2.19 7.74
C VAL A 15 7.65 2.09 8.46
N PHE A 16 8.71 1.71 7.76
CA PHE A 16 10.01 1.49 8.39
C PHE A 16 11.14 2.02 7.52
N ALA A 17 12.29 2.27 8.14
CA ALA A 17 13.48 2.72 7.43
C ALA A 17 14.18 1.53 6.79
N HIS A 18 14.66 1.72 5.54
CA HIS A 18 15.44 0.72 4.82
C HIS A 18 16.58 1.45 4.09
N GLY A 19 17.70 1.60 4.79
CA GLY A 19 18.79 2.44 4.31
C GLY A 19 18.31 3.89 4.20
N THR A 20 18.44 4.48 3.02
CA THR A 20 17.92 5.82 2.73
C THR A 20 16.50 5.80 2.17
N ASP A 21 15.97 4.61 1.93
CA ASP A 21 14.61 4.43 1.41
C ASP A 21 13.60 4.16 2.53
N ILE A 22 12.34 4.09 2.16
CA ILE A 22 11.24 3.82 3.09
C ILE A 22 10.60 2.50 2.73
N GLY A 23 10.43 1.63 3.71
CA GLY A 23 9.70 0.38 3.53
C GLY A 23 8.26 0.50 4.02
N VAL A 24 7.37 -0.25 3.38
CA VAL A 24 5.97 -0.37 3.80
C VAL A 24 5.64 -1.85 3.97
N ARG A 25 4.82 -2.13 4.98
CA ARG A 25 4.48 -3.51 5.32
C ARG A 25 3.03 -3.59 5.77
N GLY A 26 2.31 -4.57 5.24
CA GLY A 26 0.94 -4.83 5.63
C GLY A 26 0.80 -6.24 6.17
N PHE A 27 -0.08 -6.42 7.16
CA PHE A 27 -0.38 -7.69 7.79
C PHE A 27 -1.88 -7.94 7.76
N GLY A 28 -2.27 -9.20 7.65
CA GLY A 28 -3.68 -9.56 7.68
C GLY A 28 -3.90 -11.06 7.75
N LEU A 29 -5.15 -11.46 8.00
CA LEU A 29 -5.54 -12.85 8.03
C LEU A 29 -5.73 -13.44 6.63
N SER A 30 -5.66 -12.60 5.60
CA SER A 30 -5.73 -13.01 4.20
C SER A 30 -4.69 -12.25 3.41
N ARG A 31 -4.35 -12.77 2.22
CA ARG A 31 -3.47 -12.07 1.29
C ARG A 31 -4.06 -10.72 0.91
N ASP A 32 -5.36 -10.67 0.66
CA ASP A 32 -6.06 -9.44 0.30
C ASP A 32 -5.92 -8.39 1.39
N ARG A 33 -6.11 -8.79 2.64
CA ARG A 33 -6.00 -7.88 3.77
C ARG A 33 -4.58 -7.32 3.91
N ALA A 34 -3.57 -8.17 3.77
CA ALA A 34 -2.17 -7.74 3.83
C ALA A 34 -1.86 -6.73 2.71
N PHE A 35 -2.40 -6.95 1.52
CA PHE A 35 -2.22 -6.05 0.38
C PHE A 35 -2.90 -4.71 0.60
N GLU A 36 -4.09 -4.70 1.21
CA GLU A 36 -4.80 -3.47 1.57
C GLU A 36 -4.00 -2.66 2.58
N GLU A 37 -3.47 -3.34 3.59
CA GLU A 37 -2.70 -2.69 4.64
C GLU A 37 -1.35 -2.17 4.15
N ALA A 38 -0.71 -2.87 3.21
CA ALA A 38 0.51 -2.39 2.57
C ALA A 38 0.26 -1.09 1.79
N ALA A 39 -0.87 -1.00 1.08
CA ALA A 39 -1.26 0.22 0.38
C ALA A 39 -1.58 1.35 1.35
N TYR A 40 -2.21 1.03 2.48
CA TYR A 40 -2.47 2.02 3.51
C TYR A 40 -1.15 2.56 4.10
N ALA A 41 -0.17 1.68 4.32
CA ALA A 41 1.15 2.09 4.76
C ALA A 41 1.82 3.02 3.75
N LEU A 42 1.63 2.78 2.44
CA LEU A 42 2.11 3.67 1.40
C LEU A 42 1.53 5.07 1.57
N THR A 43 0.23 5.19 1.81
CA THR A 43 -0.39 6.48 2.08
C THR A 43 0.21 7.13 3.33
N ALA A 44 0.37 6.34 4.41
CA ALA A 44 0.93 6.83 5.67
C ALA A 44 2.36 7.33 5.52
N ALA A 45 3.14 6.73 4.62
CA ALA A 45 4.50 7.17 4.34
C ALA A 45 4.52 8.54 3.66
N ARG A 46 3.44 8.92 2.98
CA ARG A 46 3.36 10.14 2.20
C ARG A 46 2.60 11.26 2.91
N ALA A 47 1.57 10.91 3.65
CA ALA A 47 0.69 11.88 4.31
C ALA A 47 -0.03 11.20 5.47
N ASP A 48 -0.78 11.99 6.26
CA ASP A 48 -1.68 11.43 7.27
C ASP A 48 -2.91 10.86 6.55
N PRO A 49 -3.12 9.53 6.58
CA PRO A 49 -4.26 8.94 5.89
C PRO A 49 -5.61 9.44 6.40
N GLU A 50 -5.70 9.83 7.68
CA GLU A 50 -6.95 10.32 8.24
C GLU A 50 -7.32 11.71 7.70
N SER A 51 -6.37 12.43 7.11
CA SER A 51 -6.64 13.71 6.48
C SER A 51 -7.19 13.56 5.05
N VAL A 52 -7.18 12.37 4.49
CA VAL A 52 -7.58 12.11 3.11
C VAL A 52 -9.05 11.67 3.07
N ARG A 53 -9.88 12.46 2.39
CA ARG A 53 -11.31 12.17 2.26
C ARG A 53 -11.55 11.11 1.19
N GLN A 54 -12.57 10.29 1.41
CA GLN A 54 -12.87 9.15 0.53
C GLN A 54 -13.98 9.51 -0.47
N HIS A 55 -13.77 10.55 -1.26
CA HIS A 55 -14.77 11.07 -2.20
C HIS A 55 -14.78 10.37 -3.55
N ASP A 56 -13.60 10.14 -4.11
CA ASP A 56 -13.46 9.59 -5.45
C ASP A 56 -12.98 8.15 -5.40
N ILE A 57 -13.36 7.36 -6.39
CA ILE A 57 -12.98 5.94 -6.47
C ILE A 57 -12.15 5.72 -7.72
N VAL A 58 -11.05 5.00 -7.59
CA VAL A 58 -10.24 4.54 -8.71
C VAL A 58 -10.20 3.02 -8.67
N GLU A 59 -10.42 2.39 -9.81
CA GLU A 59 -10.41 0.93 -9.94
C GLU A 59 -9.11 0.43 -10.53
N PHE A 60 -8.69 -0.77 -10.10
CA PHE A 60 -7.43 -1.37 -10.49
C PHE A 60 -7.63 -2.83 -10.92
N VAL A 61 -6.83 -3.26 -11.88
CA VAL A 61 -6.70 -4.66 -12.26
C VAL A 61 -5.21 -4.96 -12.39
N CYS A 62 -4.74 -5.97 -11.67
CA CYS A 62 -3.33 -6.35 -11.69
C CYS A 62 -3.21 -7.86 -11.91
N ASN A 63 -2.14 -8.28 -12.59
CA ASN A 63 -1.84 -9.69 -12.82
C ASN A 63 -0.34 -9.91 -12.69
N ALA A 64 0.04 -11.05 -12.12
CA ALA A 64 1.44 -11.43 -11.98
C ALA A 64 1.55 -12.94 -11.73
N THR A 65 2.75 -13.48 -11.88
CA THR A 65 2.97 -14.93 -11.77
C THR A 65 3.27 -15.42 -10.35
N SER A 66 3.46 -14.49 -9.40
CA SER A 66 3.71 -14.83 -8.00
C SER A 66 3.10 -13.78 -7.08
N ASP A 67 2.95 -14.13 -5.80
CA ASP A 67 2.42 -13.19 -4.81
C ASP A 67 3.30 -11.95 -4.66
N ALA A 68 4.61 -12.13 -4.65
CA ALA A 68 5.53 -10.99 -4.52
C ALA A 68 5.42 -10.06 -5.73
N LEU A 69 5.38 -10.61 -6.94
CA LEU A 69 5.22 -9.80 -8.14
C LEU A 69 3.84 -9.15 -8.21
N LEU A 70 2.81 -9.82 -7.69
CA LEU A 70 1.47 -9.24 -7.64
C LEU A 70 1.44 -8.03 -6.68
N LEU A 71 2.11 -8.13 -5.55
CA LEU A 71 2.25 -6.99 -4.63
C LEU A 71 2.96 -5.83 -5.32
N ARG A 72 4.05 -6.12 -6.03
CA ARG A 72 4.79 -5.09 -6.77
C ARG A 72 3.91 -4.39 -7.78
N GLU A 73 3.11 -5.15 -8.54
CA GLU A 73 2.17 -4.58 -9.52
C GLU A 73 1.11 -3.73 -8.84
N TRP A 74 0.57 -4.21 -7.72
CA TRP A 74 -0.46 -3.50 -6.97
C TRP A 74 0.04 -2.17 -6.42
N ILE A 75 1.12 -2.19 -5.65
CA ILE A 75 1.66 -0.96 -5.04
C ILE A 75 2.16 -0.01 -6.13
N GLY A 76 2.80 -0.55 -7.19
CA GLY A 76 3.24 0.25 -8.32
C GLY A 76 2.09 0.95 -9.03
N ALA A 77 0.95 0.25 -9.19
CA ALA A 77 -0.25 0.84 -9.80
C ALA A 77 -0.80 1.96 -8.94
N VAL A 78 -0.84 1.78 -7.61
CA VAL A 78 -1.30 2.83 -6.70
C VAL A 78 -0.41 4.07 -6.81
N ILE A 79 0.90 3.89 -6.80
CA ILE A 79 1.86 5.00 -6.95
C ILE A 79 1.61 5.74 -8.28
N ARG A 80 1.45 5.01 -9.38
CA ARG A 80 1.22 5.61 -10.70
C ARG A 80 -0.06 6.43 -10.74
N GLU A 81 -1.14 5.90 -10.15
CA GLU A 81 -2.43 6.60 -10.14
C GLU A 81 -2.41 7.83 -9.23
N MET A 82 -1.72 7.76 -8.10
CA MET A 82 -1.52 8.92 -7.25
C MET A 82 -0.82 10.05 -8.01
N SER A 83 0.22 9.70 -8.76
CA SER A 83 1.00 10.66 -9.54
C SER A 83 0.22 11.18 -10.74
N ALA A 84 -0.34 10.30 -11.55
CA ALA A 84 -1.03 10.68 -12.78
C ALA A 84 -2.28 11.52 -12.50
N ARG A 85 -3.00 11.22 -11.44
CA ARG A 85 -4.24 11.92 -11.08
C ARG A 85 -4.04 13.03 -10.07
N GLN A 86 -2.84 13.15 -9.51
CA GLN A 86 -2.55 14.08 -8.42
C GLN A 86 -3.55 13.86 -7.27
N MET A 87 -3.61 12.63 -6.78
CA MET A 87 -4.54 12.19 -5.74
C MET A 87 -3.81 11.49 -4.61
N LEU A 88 -4.48 11.42 -3.47
CA LEU A 88 -4.13 10.52 -2.36
C LEU A 88 -5.31 9.63 -2.07
N PHE A 89 -5.04 8.42 -1.62
CA PHE A 89 -6.07 7.46 -1.22
C PHE A 89 -5.92 7.13 0.25
N SER A 90 -7.04 6.84 0.92
CA SER A 90 -7.03 6.47 2.35
C SER A 90 -7.84 5.22 2.64
N ARG A 91 -8.42 4.60 1.63
CA ARG A 91 -9.13 3.34 1.78
C ARG A 91 -8.86 2.47 0.56
N TYR A 92 -8.64 1.19 0.81
CA TYR A 92 -8.34 0.22 -0.24
C TYR A 92 -9.14 -1.04 -0.02
N ALA A 93 -9.67 -1.61 -1.09
CA ALA A 93 -10.35 -2.90 -1.05
C ALA A 93 -9.78 -3.76 -2.17
N VAL A 94 -9.21 -4.90 -1.80
CA VAL A 94 -8.55 -5.82 -2.73
C VAL A 94 -9.29 -7.15 -2.73
N THR A 95 -9.57 -7.66 -3.94
CA THR A 95 -10.09 -9.01 -4.13
C THR A 95 -9.14 -9.72 -5.09
N SER A 96 -8.42 -10.71 -4.58
CA SER A 96 -7.48 -11.45 -5.41
C SER A 96 -8.00 -12.83 -5.76
N ARG A 97 -7.52 -13.35 -6.88
CA ARG A 97 -7.87 -14.69 -7.35
C ARG A 97 -6.68 -15.24 -8.13
N ASN A 98 -6.07 -16.32 -7.61
CA ASN A 98 -4.91 -16.92 -8.24
C ASN A 98 -3.78 -15.92 -8.49
N HIS A 99 -3.53 -15.55 -9.73
CA HIS A 99 -2.43 -14.67 -10.12
C HIS A 99 -2.88 -13.25 -10.45
N GLY A 100 -4.09 -12.88 -10.04
CA GLY A 100 -4.61 -11.56 -10.34
C GLY A 100 -5.37 -10.96 -9.16
N LEU A 101 -5.62 -9.65 -9.26
CA LEU A 101 -6.49 -8.96 -8.33
C LEU A 101 -7.28 -7.87 -9.04
N THR A 102 -8.45 -7.58 -8.49
CA THR A 102 -9.17 -6.35 -8.76
C THR A 102 -9.21 -5.57 -7.46
N ALA A 103 -9.19 -4.25 -7.55
CA ALA A 103 -9.17 -3.44 -6.35
C ALA A 103 -9.85 -2.11 -6.58
N ARG A 104 -10.18 -1.45 -5.47
CA ARG A 104 -10.68 -0.07 -5.46
C ARG A 104 -9.91 0.71 -4.43
N ALA A 105 -9.65 1.97 -4.75
CA ALA A 105 -9.07 2.92 -3.81
C ALA A 105 -9.98 4.14 -3.74
N TRP A 106 -10.21 4.63 -2.52
CA TRP A 106 -11.02 5.82 -2.27
C TRP A 106 -10.12 6.94 -1.80
N GLY A 107 -10.29 8.12 -2.41
CA GLY A 107 -9.46 9.25 -2.06
C GLY A 107 -9.98 10.56 -2.60
N GLU A 108 -9.08 11.52 -2.74
CA GLU A 108 -9.39 12.89 -3.17
C GLU A 108 -8.19 13.53 -3.84
N PRO A 109 -8.41 14.63 -4.57
CA PRO A 109 -7.30 15.40 -5.13
C PRO A 109 -6.33 15.87 -4.06
N LEU A 110 -5.06 15.91 -4.42
CA LEU A 110 -3.99 16.36 -3.55
C LEU A 110 -4.17 17.82 -3.16
N ASP A 111 -4.07 18.09 -1.86
CA ASP A 111 -4.10 19.44 -1.31
C ASP A 111 -2.89 19.57 -0.39
N GLU A 112 -1.83 20.22 -0.87
CA GLU A 112 -0.55 20.29 -0.16
C GLU A 112 -0.67 20.97 1.21
N ASP A 113 -1.56 21.94 1.35
CA ASP A 113 -1.74 22.64 2.62
C ASP A 113 -2.42 21.76 3.68
N ARG A 114 -3.45 21.01 3.25
CA ARG A 114 -4.22 20.18 4.17
C ARG A 114 -3.59 18.83 4.44
N HIS A 115 -2.98 18.22 3.41
CA HIS A 115 -2.43 16.86 3.54
C HIS A 115 -1.05 16.80 4.19
N ARG A 116 -0.28 17.86 4.13
CA ARG A 116 1.07 17.94 4.72
C ARG A 116 1.97 16.80 4.28
N LEU A 117 2.31 16.79 2.99
CA LEU A 117 3.09 15.73 2.39
C LEU A 117 4.49 15.63 2.98
N THR A 118 4.95 14.40 3.20
CA THR A 118 6.30 14.14 3.71
C THR A 118 7.22 13.58 2.65
N ALA A 119 6.93 12.41 2.11
CA ALA A 119 7.79 11.75 1.14
C ALA A 119 7.05 11.53 -0.19
N ARG A 120 7.83 11.39 -1.27
CA ARG A 120 7.29 11.09 -2.58
C ARG A 120 7.94 9.83 -3.12
N ALA A 121 7.14 8.80 -3.36
CA ALA A 121 7.63 7.57 -3.95
C ALA A 121 7.58 7.67 -5.47
N SER A 122 8.68 7.30 -6.13
CA SER A 122 8.73 7.26 -7.60
C SER A 122 8.54 5.85 -8.14
N GLY A 123 8.71 4.84 -7.31
CA GLY A 123 8.56 3.45 -7.72
C GLY A 123 8.87 2.50 -6.57
N ILE A 124 9.17 1.25 -6.91
CA ILE A 124 9.45 0.20 -5.95
C ILE A 124 10.83 -0.37 -6.21
N ALA A 125 11.65 -0.47 -5.15
CA ALA A 125 12.96 -1.08 -5.22
C ALA A 125 12.82 -2.60 -5.35
N GLU A 126 13.79 -3.25 -6.02
CA GLU A 126 13.79 -4.69 -6.15
C GLU A 126 14.09 -5.39 -4.83
N ALA A 127 14.97 -4.80 -4.02
CA ALA A 127 15.32 -5.35 -2.72
C ALA A 127 14.18 -5.14 -1.73
N GLY A 128 13.97 -6.14 -0.87
CA GLY A 128 12.98 -6.04 0.21
C GLY A 128 11.55 -6.41 -0.18
N LEU A 129 11.32 -6.78 -1.43
CA LEU A 129 9.99 -7.24 -1.88
C LEU A 129 9.74 -8.65 -1.35
N GLU A 130 8.69 -8.80 -0.55
CA GLU A 130 8.38 -10.09 0.07
C GLU A 130 6.90 -10.21 0.38
N VAL A 131 6.33 -11.37 0.09
CA VAL A 131 5.01 -11.75 0.57
C VAL A 131 5.18 -13.11 1.25
N ALA A 132 4.77 -13.21 2.50
CA ALA A 132 4.95 -14.41 3.30
C ALA A 132 3.71 -14.72 4.12
N ARG A 133 3.55 -15.99 4.47
CA ARG A 133 2.47 -16.47 5.32
C ARG A 133 3.10 -17.29 6.44
N ASP A 134 2.74 -16.98 7.69
CA ASP A 134 3.30 -17.71 8.80
C ASP A 134 2.52 -19.02 9.07
N THR A 135 2.98 -19.79 10.04
CA THR A 135 2.37 -21.09 10.35
C THR A 135 0.97 -20.97 10.95
N GLU A 136 0.58 -19.79 11.42
CA GLU A 136 -0.74 -19.53 11.98
C GLU A 136 -1.71 -18.98 10.95
N GLY A 137 -1.27 -18.80 9.70
CA GLY A 137 -2.10 -18.29 8.63
C GLY A 137 -2.12 -16.79 8.49
N ASN A 138 -1.26 -16.08 9.19
CA ASN A 138 -1.14 -14.62 9.05
C ASN A 138 -0.28 -14.29 7.85
N TRP A 139 -0.72 -13.30 7.06
CA TRP A 139 -0.02 -12.85 5.87
C TRP A 139 0.76 -11.58 6.14
N MET A 140 1.88 -11.44 5.47
CA MET A 140 2.70 -10.24 5.49
C MET A 140 3.05 -9.87 4.05
N ALA A 141 2.87 -8.59 3.70
CA ALA A 141 3.20 -8.05 2.38
C ALA A 141 4.11 -6.84 2.57
N GLN A 142 5.27 -6.87 1.97
CA GLN A 142 6.31 -5.87 2.19
C GLN A 142 6.96 -5.43 0.88
N CYS A 143 7.20 -4.14 0.75
CA CYS A 143 8.06 -3.63 -0.31
C CYS A 143 8.80 -2.37 0.17
N VAL A 144 9.84 -2.01 -0.57
CA VAL A 144 10.65 -0.81 -0.31
C VAL A 144 10.38 0.17 -1.44
N LEU A 145 10.13 1.42 -1.07
CA LEU A 145 9.82 2.49 -2.01
C LEU A 145 11.07 3.24 -2.41
N ASP A 146 11.22 3.49 -3.71
CA ASP A 146 12.25 4.41 -4.22
C ASP A 146 11.76 5.83 -3.99
N ILE A 147 12.56 6.62 -3.33
CA ILE A 147 12.22 8.00 -3.04
C ILE A 147 13.02 8.95 -3.91
#